data_98fb48f40bc825ecde4008f81ca37cf4
#
_entry.id   98fb48f40bc825ecde4008f81ca37cf4
#
_cell.length_a   1.000
_cell.length_b   1.000
_cell.length_c   1.000
_cell.angle_alpha   90.00
_cell.angle_beta   90.00
_cell.angle_gamma   90.00
#
_symmetry.space_group_name_H-M   'P 1'
#
loop_
_entity.id
_entity.type
_entity.pdbx_description
1 polymer ?
#
loop_
_entity_poly.entity_id
_entity_poly.type
_entity_poly.pdbx_seq_one_letter_code
_entity_poly.pdbx_strand_id
1 'polypeptide(L)'
;MKLLKLVPDHTNIRFLRWRVPFYVVSLLLMAASIGLVLTKGLNLGVDFVGGQMIRVTFVTTPAAPVAELREDIGALGYGEPIIQQFGKPNEISIRMRLPDGSEAKPELSEQMAQKITATLKAEHPDARIDGVDSVSGKVSGELFSSGMQALLAAMVAISIYIWIRFEWQFGVRARFA
;
A
#
# COMPACT_ATOMS: atom_id res chain seq x y z
N MET A 1 16.64 -5.93 -48.69
CA MET A 1 15.71 -6.21 -47.57
C MET A 1 14.89 -4.95 -47.34
N LYS A 2 13.57 -4.98 -47.60
CA LYS A 2 12.69 -3.85 -47.30
C LYS A 2 12.37 -3.88 -45.79
N LEU A 3 12.96 -2.94 -45.04
CA LEU A 3 12.61 -2.72 -43.65
C LEU A 3 11.13 -2.33 -43.58
N LEU A 4 10.36 -2.98 -42.71
CA LEU A 4 8.97 -2.66 -42.42
C LEU A 4 8.92 -1.21 -41.92
N LYS A 5 8.51 -0.27 -42.76
CA LYS A 5 8.21 1.11 -42.36
C LYS A 5 6.82 1.11 -41.71
N LEU A 6 6.78 1.12 -40.40
CA LEU A 6 5.54 1.18 -39.59
C LEU A 6 4.92 2.58 -39.54
N VAL A 7 5.66 3.61 -39.92
CA VAL A 7 5.21 5.02 -39.93
C VAL A 7 5.37 5.60 -41.34
N PRO A 8 4.31 6.21 -41.94
CA PRO A 8 4.41 6.89 -43.23
C PRO A 8 5.37 8.08 -43.17
N ASP A 9 6.13 8.30 -44.23
CA ASP A 9 7.15 9.36 -44.34
C ASP A 9 6.57 10.80 -44.25
N HIS A 10 5.24 10.96 -44.39
CA HIS A 10 4.51 12.24 -44.35
C HIS A 10 3.47 12.31 -43.24
N THR A 11 3.84 11.92 -42.03
CA THR A 11 2.93 11.99 -40.89
C THR A 11 2.97 13.38 -40.27
N ASN A 12 2.05 14.27 -40.67
CA ASN A 12 1.89 15.59 -40.05
C ASN A 12 0.76 15.57 -39.01
N ILE A 13 1.00 14.90 -37.89
CA ILE A 13 0.05 14.86 -36.77
C ILE A 13 0.19 16.16 -35.99
N ARG A 14 -0.82 17.00 -36.02
CA ARG A 14 -0.91 18.22 -35.20
C ARG A 14 -1.15 17.89 -33.73
N PHE A 15 -0.25 17.19 -33.12
CA PHE A 15 -0.31 16.69 -31.76
C PHE A 15 -0.44 17.82 -30.70
N LEU A 16 0.16 18.99 -30.91
CA LEU A 16 0.00 20.14 -30.01
C LEU A 16 -1.41 20.75 -29.97
N ARG A 17 -2.26 20.44 -30.97
CA ARG A 17 -3.65 20.93 -30.96
C ARG A 17 -4.49 20.37 -29.80
N TRP A 18 -4.13 19.16 -29.35
CA TRP A 18 -4.82 18.46 -28.28
C TRP A 18 -4.28 18.79 -26.89
N ARG A 19 -3.31 19.69 -26.76
CA ARG A 19 -2.70 20.04 -25.48
C ARG A 19 -3.71 20.54 -24.45
N VAL A 20 -4.62 21.44 -24.85
CA VAL A 20 -5.58 22.06 -23.95
C VAL A 20 -6.58 21.03 -23.39
N PRO A 21 -7.28 20.20 -24.19
CA PRO A 21 -8.16 19.19 -23.63
C PRO A 21 -7.40 18.18 -22.73
N PHE A 22 -6.16 17.80 -23.06
CA PHE A 22 -5.38 16.91 -22.19
C PHE A 22 -5.00 17.58 -20.85
N TYR A 23 -4.66 18.86 -20.84
CA TYR A 23 -4.43 19.59 -19.59
C TYR A 23 -5.69 19.67 -18.73
N VAL A 24 -6.85 19.92 -19.32
CA VAL A 24 -8.12 19.95 -18.59
C VAL A 24 -8.45 18.60 -17.99
N VAL A 25 -8.33 17.54 -18.77
CA VAL A 25 -8.56 16.17 -18.28
C VAL A 25 -7.58 15.82 -17.14
N SER A 26 -6.29 16.12 -17.31
CA SER A 26 -5.28 15.88 -16.28
C SER A 26 -5.59 16.64 -14.98
N LEU A 27 -5.98 17.91 -15.08
CA LEU A 27 -6.35 18.72 -13.93
C LEU A 27 -7.59 18.18 -13.21
N LEU A 28 -8.61 17.75 -13.97
CA LEU A 28 -9.81 17.14 -13.41
C LEU A 28 -9.50 15.82 -12.70
N LEU A 29 -8.66 14.95 -13.29
CA LEU A 29 -8.23 13.70 -12.67
C LEU A 29 -7.43 13.95 -11.39
N MET A 30 -6.56 14.95 -11.39
CA MET A 30 -5.79 15.34 -10.21
C MET A 30 -6.71 15.86 -9.10
N ALA A 31 -7.65 16.75 -9.44
CA ALA A 31 -8.64 17.25 -8.48
C ALA A 31 -9.54 16.13 -7.92
N ALA A 32 -9.99 15.22 -8.78
CA ALA A 32 -10.77 14.05 -8.38
C ALA A 32 -9.97 13.11 -7.46
N SER A 33 -8.70 12.87 -7.76
CA SER A 33 -7.81 12.06 -6.92
C SER A 33 -7.63 12.67 -5.53
N ILE A 34 -7.36 13.97 -5.46
CA ILE A 34 -7.25 14.68 -4.19
C ILE A 34 -8.59 14.63 -3.42
N GLY A 35 -9.70 14.86 -4.10
CA GLY A 35 -11.04 14.78 -3.51
C GLY A 35 -11.35 13.39 -2.95
N LEU A 36 -10.98 12.31 -3.65
CA LEU A 36 -11.13 10.95 -3.16
C LEU A 36 -10.28 10.68 -1.92
N VAL A 37 -9.03 11.12 -1.90
CA VAL A 37 -8.16 10.96 -0.73
C VAL A 37 -8.71 11.71 0.48
N LEU A 38 -9.24 12.92 0.29
CA LEU A 38 -9.80 13.71 1.38
C LEU A 38 -11.14 13.16 1.91
N THR A 39 -11.95 12.53 1.05
CA THR A 39 -13.29 12.02 1.43
C THR A 39 -13.28 10.57 1.87
N LYS A 40 -12.51 9.70 1.21
CA LYS A 40 -12.44 8.26 1.49
C LYS A 40 -11.23 7.89 2.36
N GLY A 41 -10.22 8.76 2.45
CA GLY A 41 -8.93 8.45 3.06
C GLY A 41 -8.11 7.46 2.22
N LEU A 42 -6.97 7.09 2.77
CA LEU A 42 -6.10 6.05 2.21
C LEU A 42 -6.37 4.73 2.90
N ASN A 43 -6.55 3.67 2.11
CA ASN A 43 -6.66 2.32 2.65
C ASN A 43 -5.27 1.77 2.97
N LEU A 44 -4.75 2.16 4.14
CA LEU A 44 -3.43 1.76 4.59
C LEU A 44 -3.42 0.31 5.07
N GLY A 45 -2.33 -0.40 4.80
CA GLY A 45 -2.10 -1.75 5.33
C GLY A 45 -1.82 -1.76 6.84
N VAL A 46 -1.78 -2.94 7.43
CA VAL A 46 -1.50 -3.15 8.87
C VAL A 46 -0.14 -2.60 9.28
N ASP A 47 0.81 -2.51 8.35
CA ASP A 47 2.13 -1.95 8.57
C ASP A 47 2.10 -0.44 8.90
N PHE A 48 1.03 0.26 8.49
CA PHE A 48 0.85 1.71 8.68
C PHE A 48 -0.24 2.05 9.68
N VAL A 49 -1.22 1.19 9.89
CA VAL A 49 -2.32 1.39 10.87
C VAL A 49 -2.05 0.65 12.17
N GLY A 50 -1.15 -0.31 12.11
CA GLY A 50 -0.94 -1.27 13.17
C GLY A 50 -1.90 -2.45 13.07
N GLY A 51 -1.52 -3.57 13.65
CA GLY A 51 -2.33 -4.78 13.60
C GLY A 51 -1.52 -6.03 13.83
N GLN A 52 -2.16 -7.15 13.53
CA GLN A 52 -1.60 -8.49 13.66
C GLN A 52 -1.48 -9.14 12.29
N MET A 53 -0.37 -9.81 12.06
CA MET A 53 -0.19 -10.72 10.95
C MET A 53 0.18 -12.09 11.50
N ILE A 54 -0.69 -13.07 11.30
CA ILE A 54 -0.51 -14.44 11.76
C ILE A 54 -0.29 -15.31 10.53
N ARG A 55 0.85 -16.01 10.50
CA ARG A 55 1.16 -16.99 9.44
C ARG A 55 0.81 -18.38 9.93
N VAL A 56 0.04 -19.09 9.13
CA VAL A 56 -0.47 -20.42 9.46
C VAL A 56 -0.23 -21.37 8.30
N THR A 57 0.26 -22.56 8.63
CA THR A 57 0.38 -23.68 7.70
C THR A 57 -0.52 -24.82 8.14
N PHE A 58 -1.37 -25.30 7.25
CA PHE A 58 -2.19 -26.48 7.45
C PHE A 58 -1.37 -27.73 7.10
N VAL A 59 -1.19 -28.64 8.07
CA VAL A 59 -0.31 -29.80 7.91
C VAL A 59 -1.00 -30.93 7.19
N THR A 60 -2.28 -31.18 7.47
CA THR A 60 -3.04 -32.31 6.95
C THR A 60 -3.89 -31.93 5.73
N THR A 61 -4.38 -30.72 5.72
CA THR A 61 -5.28 -30.22 4.68
C THR A 61 -4.48 -29.67 3.48
N PRO A 62 -4.71 -30.16 2.24
CA PRO A 62 -3.92 -29.76 1.08
C PRO A 62 -4.14 -28.29 0.65
N ALA A 63 -5.27 -27.68 1.06
CA ALA A 63 -5.58 -26.28 0.83
C ALA A 63 -6.27 -25.68 2.07
N ALA A 64 -5.85 -24.49 2.47
CA ALA A 64 -6.42 -23.81 3.64
C ALA A 64 -7.91 -23.50 3.44
N PRO A 65 -8.79 -23.75 4.45
CA PRO A 65 -10.21 -23.48 4.41
C PRO A 65 -10.51 -21.98 4.63
N VAL A 66 -10.16 -21.13 3.68
CA VAL A 66 -10.21 -19.65 3.80
C VAL A 66 -11.61 -19.12 4.14
N ALA A 67 -12.66 -19.78 3.65
CA ALA A 67 -14.04 -19.35 3.90
C ALA A 67 -14.45 -19.55 5.37
N GLU A 68 -14.16 -20.73 5.91
CA GLU A 68 -14.43 -21.08 7.32
C GLU A 68 -13.62 -20.19 8.26
N LEU A 69 -12.32 -20.04 7.99
CA LEU A 69 -11.45 -19.16 8.76
C LEU A 69 -11.91 -17.70 8.79
N ARG A 70 -12.51 -17.22 7.72
CA ARG A 70 -13.05 -15.85 7.69
C ARG A 70 -14.26 -15.71 8.60
N GLU A 71 -15.11 -16.73 8.67
CA GLU A 71 -16.28 -16.77 9.54
C GLU A 71 -15.85 -16.85 11.01
N ASP A 72 -14.99 -17.82 11.34
CA ASP A 72 -14.52 -18.07 12.71
C ASP A 72 -13.80 -16.87 13.31
N ILE A 73 -12.89 -16.27 12.54
CA ILE A 73 -12.13 -15.11 13.00
C ILE A 73 -12.98 -13.85 12.99
N GLY A 74 -13.87 -13.70 12.00
CA GLY A 74 -14.84 -12.59 11.93
C GLY A 74 -15.78 -12.55 13.11
N ALA A 75 -16.20 -13.72 13.62
CA ALA A 75 -17.04 -13.86 14.80
C ALA A 75 -16.40 -13.33 16.09
N LEU A 76 -15.08 -13.18 16.14
CA LEU A 76 -14.37 -12.59 17.29
C LEU A 76 -14.62 -11.08 17.47
N GLY A 77 -15.23 -10.39 16.50
CA GLY A 77 -15.65 -8.99 16.62
C GLY A 77 -14.52 -7.95 16.48
N TYR A 78 -13.35 -8.34 16.00
CA TYR A 78 -12.22 -7.43 15.76
C TYR A 78 -12.23 -6.81 14.35
N GLY A 79 -13.28 -7.04 13.55
CA GLY A 79 -13.41 -6.61 12.16
C GLY A 79 -13.14 -7.74 11.17
N GLU A 80 -13.21 -7.42 9.87
CA GLU A 80 -13.01 -8.44 8.82
C GLU A 80 -11.53 -8.82 8.69
N PRO A 81 -11.21 -10.14 8.79
CA PRO A 81 -9.86 -10.64 8.56
C PRO A 81 -9.51 -10.58 7.07
N ILE A 82 -8.33 -10.11 6.75
CA ILE A 82 -7.75 -10.20 5.41
C ILE A 82 -6.91 -11.48 5.36
N ILE A 83 -7.47 -12.52 4.73
CA ILE A 83 -6.81 -13.81 4.60
C ILE A 83 -6.27 -13.94 3.19
N GLN A 84 -4.98 -14.18 3.06
CA GLN A 84 -4.27 -14.35 1.80
C GLN A 84 -3.46 -15.63 1.81
N GLN A 85 -3.54 -16.39 0.73
CA GLN A 85 -2.63 -17.52 0.51
C GLN A 85 -1.26 -16.97 0.12
N PHE A 86 -0.22 -17.61 0.63
CA PHE A 86 1.14 -17.21 0.31
C PHE A 86 2.02 -18.46 0.20
N GLY A 87 2.70 -18.60 -0.92
CA GLY A 87 3.49 -19.81 -1.16
C GLY A 87 2.63 -20.99 -1.63
N LYS A 88 2.44 -21.98 -0.77
CA LYS A 88 1.65 -23.17 -1.07
C LYS A 88 0.17 -22.95 -0.77
N PRO A 89 -0.76 -23.76 -1.36
CA PRO A 89 -2.19 -23.64 -1.10
C PRO A 89 -2.59 -23.83 0.36
N ASN A 90 -1.78 -24.54 1.15
CA ASN A 90 -1.99 -24.77 2.58
C ASN A 90 -1.30 -23.72 3.48
N GLU A 91 -0.64 -22.72 2.90
CA GLU A 91 0.02 -21.64 3.64
C GLU A 91 -0.80 -20.36 3.50
N ILE A 92 -1.17 -19.76 4.62
CA ILE A 92 -1.95 -18.52 4.66
C ILE A 92 -1.35 -17.49 5.59
N SER A 93 -1.63 -16.23 5.28
CA SER A 93 -1.39 -15.08 6.13
C SER A 93 -2.72 -14.45 6.50
N ILE A 94 -3.01 -14.37 7.77
CA ILE A 94 -4.19 -13.73 8.35
C ILE A 94 -3.75 -12.37 8.87
N ARG A 95 -4.32 -11.31 8.30
CA ARG A 95 -4.05 -9.93 8.74
C ARG A 95 -5.29 -9.35 9.37
N MET A 96 -5.12 -8.80 10.58
CA MET A 96 -6.17 -8.12 11.32
C MET A 96 -5.72 -6.72 11.67
N ARG A 97 -6.59 -5.73 11.44
CA ARG A 97 -6.34 -4.36 11.89
C ARG A 97 -6.70 -4.21 13.35
N LEU A 98 -5.98 -3.36 14.06
CA LEU A 98 -6.42 -2.91 15.37
C LEU A 98 -7.70 -2.09 15.22
N PRO A 99 -8.69 -2.26 16.13
CA PRO A 99 -9.87 -1.41 16.15
C PRO A 99 -9.50 0.07 16.33
N ASP A 100 -10.24 0.96 15.67
CA ASP A 100 -10.02 2.39 15.73
C ASP A 100 -9.99 2.90 17.18
N GLY A 101 -9.00 3.73 17.50
CA GLY A 101 -8.79 4.25 18.86
C GLY A 101 -8.03 3.34 19.82
N SER A 102 -7.63 2.14 19.41
CA SER A 102 -6.83 1.21 20.22
C SER A 102 -5.34 1.22 19.87
N GLU A 103 -4.93 2.11 18.97
CA GLU A 103 -3.55 2.23 18.45
C GLU A 103 -2.48 2.43 19.53
N ALA A 104 -2.87 2.96 20.70
CA ALA A 104 -1.98 3.23 21.82
C ALA A 104 -1.89 2.09 22.86
N LYS A 105 -2.62 0.98 22.66
CA LYS A 105 -2.69 -0.12 23.66
C LYS A 105 -2.04 -1.39 23.13
N PRO A 106 -0.74 -1.62 23.39
CA PRO A 106 -0.06 -2.85 22.96
C PRO A 106 -0.70 -4.12 23.55
N GLU A 107 -1.28 -4.03 24.75
CA GLU A 107 -1.96 -5.14 25.41
C GLU A 107 -3.17 -5.69 24.60
N LEU A 108 -3.89 -4.81 23.90
CA LEU A 108 -5.03 -5.23 23.09
C LEU A 108 -4.56 -6.02 21.86
N SER A 109 -3.44 -5.64 21.30
CA SER A 109 -2.77 -6.32 20.18
C SER A 109 -2.41 -7.76 20.58
N GLU A 110 -1.81 -7.93 21.74
CA GLU A 110 -1.44 -9.26 22.28
C GLU A 110 -2.67 -10.11 22.59
N GLN A 111 -3.69 -9.54 23.24
CA GLN A 111 -4.95 -10.24 23.53
C GLN A 111 -5.66 -10.69 22.25
N MET A 112 -5.66 -9.86 21.21
CA MET A 112 -6.21 -10.21 19.91
C MET A 112 -5.45 -11.38 19.28
N ALA A 113 -4.13 -11.35 19.29
CA ALA A 113 -3.30 -12.44 18.79
C ALA A 113 -3.54 -13.75 19.55
N GLN A 114 -3.62 -13.69 20.88
CA GLN A 114 -3.89 -14.85 21.72
C GLN A 114 -5.28 -15.46 21.44
N LYS A 115 -6.31 -14.63 21.32
CA LYS A 115 -7.67 -15.10 21.00
C LYS A 115 -7.74 -15.75 19.62
N ILE A 116 -7.19 -15.09 18.59
CA ILE A 116 -7.16 -15.65 17.23
C ILE A 116 -6.41 -16.99 17.22
N THR A 117 -5.27 -17.04 17.89
CA THR A 117 -4.46 -18.27 18.01
C THR A 117 -5.20 -19.38 18.74
N ALA A 118 -5.94 -19.05 19.81
CA ALA A 118 -6.73 -20.01 20.56
C ALA A 118 -7.90 -20.55 19.73
N THR A 119 -8.63 -19.68 19.03
CA THR A 119 -9.72 -20.09 18.13
C THR A 119 -9.21 -20.97 16.99
N LEU A 120 -8.10 -20.58 16.34
CA LEU A 120 -7.48 -21.39 15.30
C LEU A 120 -7.11 -22.79 15.78
N LYS A 121 -6.55 -22.92 16.97
CA LYS A 121 -6.19 -24.23 17.53
C LYS A 121 -7.39 -25.06 17.94
N ALA A 122 -8.49 -24.42 18.36
CA ALA A 122 -9.71 -25.11 18.79
C ALA A 122 -10.49 -25.65 17.58
N GLU A 123 -10.70 -24.82 16.55
CA GLU A 123 -11.51 -25.18 15.39
C GLU A 123 -10.69 -25.92 14.31
N HIS A 124 -9.39 -25.62 14.21
CA HIS A 124 -8.47 -26.22 13.23
C HIS A 124 -7.24 -26.82 13.92
N PRO A 125 -7.33 -28.04 14.47
CA PRO A 125 -6.20 -28.68 15.18
C PRO A 125 -4.98 -28.96 14.31
N ASP A 126 -5.15 -29.03 12.99
CA ASP A 126 -4.10 -29.23 12.00
C ASP A 126 -3.38 -27.91 11.59
N ALA A 127 -3.87 -26.76 12.10
CA ALA A 127 -3.27 -25.46 11.87
C ALA A 127 -2.02 -25.28 12.73
N ARG A 128 -0.86 -25.20 12.07
CA ARG A 128 0.41 -24.85 12.72
C ARG A 128 0.66 -23.35 12.54
N ILE A 129 0.87 -22.65 13.65
CA ILE A 129 1.22 -21.24 13.64
C ILE A 129 2.73 -21.13 13.44
N ASP A 130 3.14 -20.55 12.30
CA ASP A 130 4.54 -20.40 11.93
C ASP A 130 5.13 -19.07 12.46
N GLY A 131 4.29 -18.08 12.67
CA GLY A 131 4.71 -16.80 13.22
C GLY A 131 3.55 -15.86 13.50
N VAL A 132 3.73 -15.00 14.49
CA VAL A 132 2.81 -13.93 14.86
C VAL A 132 3.61 -12.64 14.85
N ASP A 133 3.36 -11.79 13.89
CA ASP A 133 3.96 -10.47 13.78
C ASP A 133 2.95 -9.42 14.23
N SER A 134 3.32 -8.64 15.24
CA SER A 134 2.49 -7.57 15.80
C SER A 134 3.14 -6.23 15.58
N VAL A 135 2.40 -5.30 15.00
CA VAL A 135 2.86 -3.92 14.82
C VAL A 135 1.95 -3.00 15.62
N SER A 136 2.52 -2.25 16.56
CA SER A 136 1.73 -1.29 17.33
C SER A 136 1.36 -0.09 16.45
N GLY A 137 0.12 0.42 16.59
CA GLY A 137 -0.34 1.58 15.83
C GLY A 137 0.49 2.84 16.05
N LYS A 138 1.07 3.00 17.26
CA LYS A 138 1.96 4.13 17.55
C LYS A 138 3.22 4.11 16.69
N VAL A 139 3.88 2.95 16.60
CA VAL A 139 5.09 2.79 15.77
C VAL A 139 4.75 3.00 14.29
N SER A 140 3.62 2.45 13.85
CA SER A 140 3.13 2.63 12.48
C SER A 140 2.86 4.10 12.14
N GLY A 141 2.19 4.84 13.03
CA GLY A 141 1.91 6.26 12.86
C GLY A 141 3.19 7.12 12.80
N GLU A 142 4.15 6.83 13.65
CA GLU A 142 5.46 7.51 13.64
C GLU A 142 6.23 7.23 12.34
N LEU A 143 6.24 5.97 11.88
CA LEU A 143 6.88 5.59 10.61
C LEU A 143 6.21 6.26 9.41
N PHE A 144 4.87 6.29 9.38
CA PHE A 144 4.12 6.95 8.32
C PHE A 144 4.41 8.46 8.28
N SER A 145 4.35 9.14 9.43
CA SER A 145 4.66 10.56 9.53
C SER A 145 6.08 10.88 9.11
N SER A 146 7.05 10.14 9.61
CA SER A 146 8.47 10.31 9.27
C SER A 146 8.74 10.01 7.78
N GLY A 147 8.12 8.97 7.24
CA GLY A 147 8.21 8.63 5.82
C GLY A 147 7.63 9.73 4.92
N MET A 148 6.48 10.29 5.29
CA MET A 148 5.85 11.39 4.55
C MET A 148 6.71 12.66 4.59
N GLN A 149 7.26 12.99 5.76
CA GLN A 149 8.17 14.14 5.91
C GLN A 149 9.44 13.96 5.06
N ALA A 150 10.04 12.77 5.09
CA ALA A 150 11.22 12.45 4.29
C ALA A 150 10.92 12.55 2.78
N LEU A 151 9.76 12.05 2.33
CA LEU A 151 9.32 12.14 0.94
C LEU A 151 9.15 13.61 0.51
N LEU A 152 8.48 14.43 1.30
CA LEU A 152 8.31 15.86 1.02
C LEU A 152 9.66 16.59 0.99
N ALA A 153 10.54 16.31 1.96
CA ALA A 153 11.87 16.89 1.98
C ALA A 153 12.69 16.51 0.74
N ALA A 154 12.61 15.25 0.31
CA ALA A 154 13.28 14.79 -0.90
C ALA A 154 12.72 15.48 -2.16
N MET A 155 11.40 15.63 -2.28
CA MET A 155 10.78 16.35 -3.39
C MET A 155 11.23 17.81 -3.46
N VAL A 156 11.28 18.50 -2.32
CA VAL A 156 11.76 19.89 -2.24
C VAL A 156 13.24 19.96 -2.60
N ALA A 157 14.07 19.08 -2.06
CA ALA A 157 15.51 19.05 -2.37
C ALA A 157 15.78 18.81 -3.86
N ILE A 158 15.05 17.88 -4.48
CA ILE A 158 15.15 17.61 -5.94
C ILE A 158 14.71 18.83 -6.73
N SER A 159 13.61 19.48 -6.34
CA SER A 159 13.10 20.68 -7.00
C SER A 159 14.13 21.83 -6.96
N ILE A 160 14.72 22.06 -5.79
CA ILE A 160 15.77 23.07 -5.61
C ILE A 160 17.01 22.71 -6.45
N TYR A 161 17.43 21.43 -6.44
CA TYR A 161 18.55 20.98 -7.25
C TYR A 161 18.32 21.21 -8.74
N ILE A 162 17.11 20.85 -9.24
CA ILE A 162 16.75 21.06 -10.64
C ILE A 162 16.75 22.57 -10.97
N TRP A 163 16.14 23.38 -10.11
CA TRP A 163 16.07 24.82 -10.28
C TRP A 163 17.47 25.45 -10.40
N ILE A 164 18.36 25.17 -9.44
CA ILE A 164 19.76 25.67 -9.47
C ILE A 164 20.49 25.17 -10.71
N ARG A 165 20.32 23.87 -11.03
CA ARG A 165 21.03 23.26 -12.17
C ARG A 165 20.62 23.82 -13.50
N PHE A 166 19.34 24.09 -13.71
CA PHE A 166 18.82 24.61 -14.98
C PHE A 166 19.06 26.12 -15.14
N GLU A 167 18.81 26.93 -14.13
CA GLU A 167 19.02 28.38 -14.22
C GLU A 167 20.50 28.72 -14.34
N TRP A 168 21.38 28.01 -13.66
CA TRP A 168 22.81 28.25 -13.75
C TRP A 168 23.35 28.08 -15.17
N GLN A 169 22.86 27.09 -15.91
CA GLN A 169 23.30 26.87 -17.29
C GLN A 169 22.81 27.94 -18.27
N PHE A 170 21.62 28.46 -18.08
CA PHE A 170 21.04 29.51 -18.93
C PHE A 170 21.63 30.89 -18.58
N GLY A 171 21.82 31.19 -17.31
CA GLY A 171 22.39 32.45 -16.86
C GLY A 171 23.85 32.65 -17.30
N VAL A 172 24.66 31.59 -17.33
CA VAL A 172 26.06 31.65 -17.77
C VAL A 172 26.13 31.84 -19.29
N ARG A 173 25.31 31.14 -20.08
CA ARG A 173 25.30 31.29 -21.53
C ARG A 173 24.79 32.65 -22.02
N ALA A 174 23.83 33.26 -21.33
CA ALA A 174 23.32 34.58 -21.65
C ALA A 174 24.32 35.73 -21.38
N ARG A 175 25.36 35.49 -20.57
CA ARG A 175 26.41 36.48 -20.29
C ARG A 175 27.60 36.45 -21.26
N PHE A 176 27.71 35.37 -22.03
CA PHE A 176 28.82 35.20 -23.01
C PHE A 176 28.37 35.26 -24.44
N ALA A 177 27.10 35.61 -24.73
CA ALA A 177 26.57 35.96 -26.06
C ALA A 177 26.32 37.48 -26.16
#